data_c529bd4de83fe5e5d57b6a4acfef7bdb
#
_entry.id   c529bd4de83fe5e5d57b6a4acfef7bdb
#
_cell.length_a   1.000
_cell.length_b   1.000
_cell.length_c   1.000
_cell.angle_alpha   90.00
_cell.angle_beta   90.00
_cell.angle_gamma   90.00
#
_symmetry.space_group_name_H-M   'P 1'
#
loop_
_entity.id
_entity.type
_entity.pdbx_description
1 polymer ?
#
loop_
_entity_poly.entity_id
_entity_poly.type
_entity_poly.pdbx_seq_one_letter_code
_entity_poly.pdbx_strand_id
1 'polypeptide(L)'
;MLEYRLVTTINELETYKDTWSEILEREKNDNPFIEYEWISTWWMIVGHDVNVEIYIVEHKGKAIAFFPLVHTRRFGSIHQFGFLGQGLASYMEVIAEKRWKEQAVHYLLKELTSKFSRVLFVLHGLLESKDTSQILEKYTLAHQLPYSVFRVVTPYIDFKSIELPDFLAQHKRRLKSINRREKRLKEFGNITYQKAHAGSLDNMFRLFERRWQKKMDTSGFTDERTKAFFEQLAKQQNGALCLKVHSLQFENTWIGFTLDICCRGRNFCHAMGHEPDFNMFGPGRLIEKENMLKAQSMNFRLYDFGIGYEPYKFDWYTHLDFTRKFIMSTTGMREQALRNVMVLQESMLAMVKTNRRIVEWKRNTLGELRYLFTKANMNEWFSMLKCKVFNGHVFNIYYLDEKICHNKSNFQEINIQSVLDHDQRTELLAHYFKGYKLYGQKQEISFLRHDKLIQEEADGFMQELPPNTTYIKNYELPKLQIIVDEVQREGRAICTSANWFEWRKRRTLNALGFRRVERVWVNQLLKWKKVHRQEKKWVKFFSKQGQQSEHSWHLALLSFLI
;
A
#
# COMPACT_ATOMS: atom_id res chain seq x y z
N MET A 1 39.82 -4.29 31.90
CA MET A 1 38.95 -3.14 32.22
C MET A 1 38.19 -2.85 30.95
N LEU A 2 36.94 -2.43 31.03
CA LEU A 2 36.18 -1.94 29.87
C LEU A 2 36.42 -0.44 29.74
N GLU A 3 36.58 0.02 28.53
CA GLU A 3 36.75 1.42 28.17
C GLU A 3 35.83 1.72 26.99
N TYR A 4 35.46 2.99 26.77
CA TYR A 4 34.74 3.34 25.56
C TYR A 4 35.47 4.42 24.77
N ARG A 5 35.36 4.33 23.45
CA ARG A 5 35.76 5.35 22.48
C ARG A 5 34.52 5.94 21.82
N LEU A 6 34.52 7.24 21.64
CA LEU A 6 33.44 7.94 20.92
C LEU A 6 33.91 8.30 19.51
N VAL A 7 33.17 7.84 18.52
CA VAL A 7 33.36 8.14 17.11
C VAL A 7 32.28 9.12 16.65
N THR A 8 32.69 10.24 16.09
CA THR A 8 31.82 11.34 15.65
C THR A 8 32.03 11.71 14.17
N THR A 9 32.90 11.03 13.47
CA THR A 9 33.15 11.21 12.04
C THR A 9 33.10 9.90 11.28
N ILE A 10 32.68 9.97 10.02
CA ILE A 10 32.57 8.78 9.18
C ILE A 10 33.95 8.15 8.88
N ASN A 11 34.98 8.98 8.75
CA ASN A 11 36.35 8.51 8.49
C ASN A 11 36.89 7.69 9.67
N GLU A 12 36.59 8.10 10.91
CA GLU A 12 36.94 7.29 12.08
C GLU A 12 36.15 5.98 12.10
N LEU A 13 34.86 6.00 11.75
CA LEU A 13 34.04 4.79 11.70
C LEU A 13 34.59 3.78 10.69
N GLU A 14 35.13 4.25 9.57
CA GLU A 14 35.67 3.40 8.52
C GLU A 14 36.82 2.49 9.03
N THR A 15 37.59 2.95 9.98
CA THR A 15 38.67 2.15 10.59
C THR A 15 38.17 0.92 11.35
N TYR A 16 36.87 0.89 11.70
CA TYR A 16 36.24 -0.22 12.41
C TYR A 16 35.37 -1.13 11.52
N LYS A 17 35.32 -0.87 10.20
CA LYS A 17 34.47 -1.60 9.26
C LYS A 17 34.63 -3.11 9.35
N ASP A 18 35.90 -3.58 9.31
CA ASP A 18 36.21 -5.00 9.32
C ASP A 18 35.81 -5.63 10.67
N THR A 19 36.18 -5.01 11.79
CA THR A 19 35.82 -5.49 13.13
C THR A 19 34.29 -5.54 13.33
N TRP A 20 33.57 -4.53 12.82
CA TRP A 20 32.10 -4.50 12.85
C TRP A 20 31.51 -5.68 12.10
N SER A 21 31.95 -5.87 10.85
CA SER A 21 31.47 -6.96 9.99
C SER A 21 31.82 -8.34 10.55
N GLU A 22 33.02 -8.51 11.10
CA GLU A 22 33.46 -9.76 11.76
C GLU A 22 32.56 -10.13 12.96
N ILE A 23 32.16 -9.15 13.78
CA ILE A 23 31.26 -9.41 14.91
C ILE A 23 29.89 -9.87 14.38
N LEU A 24 29.31 -9.18 13.40
CA LEU A 24 28.02 -9.54 12.84
C LEU A 24 28.03 -10.92 12.18
N GLU A 25 29.10 -11.28 11.49
CA GLU A 25 29.26 -12.57 10.84
C GLU A 25 29.43 -13.70 11.86
N ARG A 26 30.29 -13.51 12.87
CA ARG A 26 30.50 -14.46 13.95
C ARG A 26 29.23 -14.77 14.71
N GLU A 27 28.43 -13.74 15.01
CA GLU A 27 27.16 -13.86 15.71
C GLU A 27 26.01 -14.30 14.77
N LYS A 28 26.30 -14.49 13.47
CA LYS A 28 25.28 -14.83 12.43
C LYS A 28 24.06 -13.91 12.49
N ASN A 29 24.33 -12.63 12.74
CA ASN A 29 23.26 -11.65 12.86
C ASN A 29 22.66 -11.36 11.47
N ASP A 30 21.36 -11.55 11.34
CA ASP A 30 20.62 -11.44 10.08
C ASP A 30 19.83 -10.12 9.97
N ASN A 31 20.09 -9.15 10.84
CA ASN A 31 19.46 -7.84 10.80
C ASN A 31 20.14 -6.93 9.76
N PRO A 32 19.49 -6.58 8.65
CA PRO A 32 20.10 -5.77 7.60
C PRO A 32 20.36 -4.32 8.00
N PHE A 33 19.63 -3.80 8.99
CA PHE A 33 19.65 -2.40 9.38
C PHE A 33 20.81 -2.01 10.30
N ILE A 34 21.60 -2.99 10.74
CA ILE A 34 22.81 -2.77 11.55
C ILE A 34 24.08 -3.15 10.79
N GLU A 35 23.99 -3.47 9.51
CA GLU A 35 25.16 -3.65 8.67
C GLU A 35 25.95 -2.35 8.51
N TYR A 36 27.25 -2.45 8.38
CA TYR A 36 28.12 -1.28 8.25
C TYR A 36 27.68 -0.38 7.07
N GLU A 37 27.36 -0.98 5.93
CA GLU A 37 26.92 -0.28 4.73
C GLU A 37 25.61 0.49 4.95
N TRP A 38 24.66 -0.08 5.71
CA TRP A 38 23.42 0.60 6.06
C TRP A 38 23.68 1.82 6.95
N ILE A 39 24.45 1.60 8.03
CA ILE A 39 24.76 2.61 9.04
C ILE A 39 25.56 3.77 8.45
N SER A 40 26.63 3.48 7.71
CA SER A 40 27.50 4.49 7.10
C SER A 40 26.76 5.29 6.01
N THR A 41 25.99 4.62 5.17
CA THR A 41 25.17 5.29 4.13
C THR A 41 24.11 6.18 4.75
N TRP A 42 23.43 5.70 5.81
CA TRP A 42 22.44 6.50 6.50
C TRP A 42 23.09 7.76 7.12
N TRP A 43 24.24 7.60 7.76
CA TRP A 43 24.96 8.72 8.35
C TRP A 43 25.35 9.76 7.30
N MET A 44 25.93 9.35 6.19
CA MET A 44 26.38 10.25 5.12
C MET A 44 25.24 11.03 4.46
N ILE A 45 24.08 10.42 4.26
CA ILE A 45 23.01 10.98 3.42
C ILE A 45 21.87 11.55 4.25
N VAL A 46 21.37 10.79 5.21
CA VAL A 46 20.20 11.15 6.01
C VAL A 46 20.60 11.85 7.31
N GLY A 47 21.67 11.38 7.92
CA GLY A 47 22.12 11.78 9.24
C GLY A 47 23.14 12.93 9.25
N HIS A 48 23.44 13.58 8.12
CA HIS A 48 24.49 14.58 8.03
C HIS A 48 24.20 15.86 8.87
N ASP A 49 22.95 16.16 9.18
CA ASP A 49 22.49 17.31 9.97
C ASP A 49 22.08 16.94 11.41
N VAL A 50 22.35 15.70 11.84
CA VAL A 50 22.11 15.25 13.21
C VAL A 50 23.42 14.88 13.91
N ASN A 51 23.47 15.03 15.23
CA ASN A 51 24.64 14.65 16.01
C ASN A 51 24.69 13.13 16.19
N VAL A 52 25.42 12.45 15.31
CA VAL A 52 25.66 11.01 15.39
C VAL A 52 26.82 10.75 16.33
N GLU A 53 26.61 9.86 17.30
CA GLU A 53 27.59 9.44 18.28
C GLU A 53 27.63 7.90 18.31
N ILE A 54 28.71 7.32 17.78
CA ILE A 54 28.90 5.87 17.84
C ILE A 54 29.85 5.57 18.97
N TYR A 55 29.32 4.93 20.02
CA TYR A 55 30.12 4.49 21.15
C TYR A 55 30.66 3.09 20.90
N ILE A 56 31.96 2.94 20.99
CA ILE A 56 32.66 1.68 20.83
C ILE A 56 33.16 1.25 22.20
N VAL A 57 32.67 0.13 22.72
CA VAL A 57 33.20 -0.44 23.96
C VAL A 57 34.35 -1.37 23.61
N GLU A 58 35.46 -1.16 24.30
CA GLU A 58 36.72 -1.91 24.11
C GLU A 58 37.08 -2.71 25.37
N HIS A 59 37.68 -3.87 25.12
CA HIS A 59 38.30 -4.66 26.16
C HIS A 59 39.76 -4.95 25.77
N LYS A 60 40.73 -4.48 26.57
CA LYS A 60 42.18 -4.60 26.30
C LYS A 60 42.56 -4.07 24.90
N GLY A 61 42.00 -2.88 24.53
CA GLY A 61 42.25 -2.21 23.26
C GLY A 61 41.61 -2.87 22.04
N LYS A 62 40.71 -3.86 22.22
CA LYS A 62 39.94 -4.49 21.15
C LYS A 62 38.48 -4.12 21.25
N ALA A 63 37.89 -3.65 20.15
CA ALA A 63 36.44 -3.35 20.09
C ALA A 63 35.61 -4.63 20.23
N ILE A 64 34.66 -4.62 21.16
CA ILE A 64 33.79 -5.76 21.49
C ILE A 64 32.30 -5.43 21.32
N ALA A 65 31.94 -4.13 21.27
CA ALA A 65 30.57 -3.69 21.02
C ALA A 65 30.53 -2.30 20.39
N PHE A 66 29.49 -2.07 19.57
CA PHE A 66 29.18 -0.81 18.92
C PHE A 66 27.74 -0.40 19.23
N PHE A 67 27.58 0.89 19.58
CA PHE A 67 26.30 1.50 19.89
C PHE A 67 26.08 2.68 18.92
N PRO A 68 25.39 2.48 17.81
CA PRO A 68 25.11 3.53 16.84
C PRO A 68 23.97 4.42 17.32
N LEU A 69 24.31 5.53 17.94
CA LEU A 69 23.36 6.45 18.57
C LEU A 69 23.31 7.81 17.87
N VAL A 70 22.15 8.44 17.99
CA VAL A 70 21.95 9.88 17.74
C VAL A 70 21.74 10.54 19.09
N HIS A 71 22.50 11.59 19.35
CA HIS A 71 22.42 12.38 20.57
C HIS A 71 21.76 13.72 20.29
N THR A 72 20.68 14.04 20.98
CA THR A 72 20.00 15.33 20.89
C THR A 72 19.82 15.95 22.26
N ARG A 73 19.84 17.29 22.33
CA ARG A 73 19.51 18.01 23.56
C ARG A 73 18.07 18.48 23.52
N ARG A 74 17.30 18.12 24.55
CA ARG A 74 15.92 18.57 24.73
C ARG A 74 15.83 19.59 25.85
N PHE A 75 15.10 20.68 25.60
CA PHE A 75 14.95 21.78 26.57
C PHE A 75 16.28 22.25 27.16
N GLY A 76 17.33 22.24 26.35
CA GLY A 76 18.68 22.71 26.70
C GLY A 76 19.49 21.81 27.66
N SER A 77 18.83 20.97 28.48
CA SER A 77 19.49 20.24 29.58
C SER A 77 19.29 18.74 29.61
N ILE A 78 18.37 18.18 28.84
CA ILE A 78 18.12 16.74 28.80
C ILE A 78 18.85 16.13 27.61
N HIS A 79 19.74 15.19 27.87
CA HIS A 79 20.47 14.43 26.86
C HIS A 79 19.66 13.22 26.40
N GLN A 80 19.11 13.31 25.20
CA GLN A 80 18.34 12.21 24.62
C GLN A 80 19.20 11.41 23.67
N PHE A 81 19.25 10.08 23.88
CA PHE A 81 19.90 9.11 23.02
C PHE A 81 18.88 8.22 22.36
N GLY A 82 19.01 8.01 21.05
CA GLY A 82 18.22 7.07 20.28
C GLY A 82 19.09 6.34 19.28
N PHE A 83 18.65 5.18 18.79
CA PHE A 83 19.36 4.56 17.68
C PHE A 83 19.27 5.44 16.42
N LEU A 84 20.36 5.47 15.65
CA LEU A 84 20.31 6.06 14.33
C LEU A 84 19.42 5.21 13.39
N GLY A 85 19.13 5.70 12.20
CA GLY A 85 18.25 4.97 11.26
C GLY A 85 16.76 5.17 11.48
N GLN A 86 16.34 6.01 12.42
CA GLN A 86 14.93 6.29 12.68
C GLN A 86 14.20 6.74 11.39
N GLY A 87 13.08 6.11 11.13
CA GLY A 87 12.24 6.35 9.94
C GLY A 87 12.52 5.40 8.78
N LEU A 88 13.75 4.88 8.63
CA LEU A 88 14.14 3.93 7.57
C LEU A 88 14.45 2.53 8.10
N ALA A 89 15.10 2.42 9.26
CA ALA A 89 15.40 1.13 9.87
C ALA A 89 14.18 0.57 10.63
N SER A 90 13.79 -0.66 10.29
CA SER A 90 12.74 -1.36 11.03
C SER A 90 13.27 -2.00 12.30
N TYR A 91 14.50 -2.53 12.28
CA TYR A 91 15.12 -3.19 13.41
C TYR A 91 16.44 -2.52 13.77
N MET A 92 16.64 -2.30 15.04
CA MET A 92 17.90 -1.78 15.56
C MET A 92 18.37 -2.63 16.73
N GLU A 93 19.68 -2.67 16.92
CA GLU A 93 20.28 -3.47 17.97
C GLU A 93 21.67 -2.92 18.35
N VAL A 94 22.17 -3.31 19.54
CA VAL A 94 23.56 -3.17 19.89
C VAL A 94 24.36 -4.27 19.20
N ILE A 95 25.37 -3.88 18.44
CA ILE A 95 26.27 -4.80 17.76
C ILE A 95 27.35 -5.23 18.76
N ALA A 96 27.36 -6.49 19.16
CA ALA A 96 28.32 -6.97 20.15
C ALA A 96 28.52 -8.49 20.06
N GLU A 97 29.70 -8.94 20.46
CA GLU A 97 29.91 -10.36 20.75
C GLU A 97 28.97 -10.80 21.89
N LYS A 98 28.23 -11.89 21.70
CA LYS A 98 27.22 -12.37 22.66
C LYS A 98 27.74 -12.45 24.10
N ARG A 99 28.98 -12.95 24.27
CA ARG A 99 29.62 -13.07 25.59
C ARG A 99 29.86 -11.73 26.30
N TRP A 100 29.97 -10.63 25.56
CA TRP A 100 30.27 -9.30 26.10
C TRP A 100 29.05 -8.37 26.12
N LYS A 101 27.99 -8.74 25.44
CA LYS A 101 26.86 -7.84 25.14
C LYS A 101 26.23 -7.25 26.39
N GLU A 102 25.90 -8.08 27.39
CA GLU A 102 25.30 -7.62 28.65
C GLU A 102 26.25 -6.67 29.40
N GLN A 103 27.52 -7.04 29.53
CA GLN A 103 28.52 -6.22 30.22
C GLN A 103 28.77 -4.88 29.49
N ALA A 104 28.85 -4.89 28.16
CA ALA A 104 29.06 -3.69 27.36
C ALA A 104 27.87 -2.72 27.45
N VAL A 105 26.61 -3.25 27.41
CA VAL A 105 25.41 -2.45 27.58
C VAL A 105 25.36 -1.81 28.97
N HIS A 106 25.58 -2.61 30.03
CA HIS A 106 25.57 -2.10 31.41
C HIS A 106 26.67 -1.06 31.62
N TYR A 107 27.86 -1.30 31.10
CA TYR A 107 29.00 -0.39 31.18
C TYR A 107 28.66 0.96 30.52
N LEU A 108 28.22 0.95 29.26
CA LEU A 108 27.95 2.20 28.54
C LEU A 108 26.79 2.98 29.16
N LEU A 109 25.70 2.33 29.55
CA LEU A 109 24.58 3.02 30.19
C LEU A 109 25.01 3.68 31.50
N LYS A 110 25.84 3.01 32.31
CA LYS A 110 26.41 3.57 33.54
C LYS A 110 27.28 4.79 33.26
N GLU A 111 28.18 4.70 32.26
CA GLU A 111 29.03 5.82 31.87
C GLU A 111 28.21 7.03 31.41
N LEU A 112 27.22 6.82 30.52
CA LEU A 112 26.37 7.92 30.01
C LEU A 112 25.52 8.55 31.12
N THR A 113 24.95 7.77 32.02
CA THR A 113 24.16 8.30 33.14
C THR A 113 25.02 8.95 34.23
N SER A 114 26.30 8.59 34.34
CA SER A 114 27.27 9.27 35.21
C SER A 114 27.81 10.57 34.62
N LYS A 115 28.05 10.57 33.28
CA LYS A 115 28.56 11.74 32.55
C LYS A 115 27.51 12.84 32.43
N PHE A 116 26.25 12.48 32.25
CA PHE A 116 25.12 13.39 32.03
C PHE A 116 24.11 13.25 33.16
N SER A 117 23.83 14.30 33.89
CA SER A 117 22.90 14.30 35.04
C SER A 117 21.43 13.99 34.64
N ARG A 118 21.06 14.30 33.40
CA ARG A 118 19.69 14.14 32.87
C ARG A 118 19.71 13.41 31.54
N VAL A 119 19.35 12.14 31.57
CA VAL A 119 19.40 11.29 30.38
C VAL A 119 18.02 10.71 30.07
N LEU A 120 17.70 10.65 28.80
CA LEU A 120 16.54 9.98 28.24
C LEU A 120 16.99 9.09 27.09
N PHE A 121 16.72 7.79 27.17
CA PHE A 121 16.94 6.85 26.08
C PHE A 121 15.61 6.54 25.38
N VAL A 122 15.58 6.67 24.06
CA VAL A 122 14.45 6.33 23.21
C VAL A 122 14.92 5.36 22.14
N LEU A 123 14.94 4.08 22.47
CA LEU A 123 15.50 3.02 21.65
C LEU A 123 14.37 2.26 20.95
N HIS A 124 14.37 2.29 19.61
CA HIS A 124 13.32 1.67 18.79
C HIS A 124 13.84 0.46 18.04
N GLY A 125 12.91 -0.38 17.55
CA GLY A 125 13.22 -1.48 16.66
C GLY A 125 13.90 -2.69 17.32
N LEU A 126 13.93 -2.78 18.64
CA LEU A 126 14.53 -3.89 19.35
C LEU A 126 13.70 -5.16 19.20
N LEU A 127 14.21 -6.18 18.50
CA LEU A 127 13.53 -7.47 18.36
C LEU A 127 13.52 -8.24 19.70
N GLU A 128 12.37 -8.81 20.07
CA GLU A 128 12.24 -9.62 21.29
C GLU A 128 13.02 -10.94 21.21
N SER A 129 13.17 -11.49 20.02
CA SER A 129 14.01 -12.68 19.78
C SER A 129 15.51 -12.41 19.96
N LYS A 130 15.91 -11.14 20.14
CA LYS A 130 17.29 -10.72 20.39
C LYS A 130 17.44 -10.22 21.83
N ASP A 131 18.65 -10.35 22.39
CA ASP A 131 18.88 -10.15 23.82
C ASP A 131 18.87 -8.68 24.29
N THR A 132 19.08 -7.70 23.38
CA THR A 132 19.29 -6.29 23.76
C THR A 132 18.14 -5.72 24.59
N SER A 133 16.89 -5.97 24.22
CA SER A 133 15.74 -5.41 24.96
C SER A 133 15.61 -5.99 26.37
N GLN A 134 15.96 -7.26 26.55
CA GLN A 134 15.95 -7.95 27.84
C GLN A 134 17.10 -7.47 28.75
N ILE A 135 18.28 -7.23 28.16
CA ILE A 135 19.43 -6.66 28.88
C ILE A 135 19.11 -5.25 29.39
N LEU A 136 18.48 -4.42 28.54
CA LEU A 136 18.02 -3.07 28.93
C LEU A 136 17.01 -3.13 30.09
N GLU A 137 16.07 -4.05 30.03
CA GLU A 137 15.05 -4.23 31.07
C GLU A 137 15.68 -4.67 32.40
N LYS A 138 16.61 -5.63 32.39
CA LYS A 138 17.38 -6.03 33.58
C LYS A 138 18.15 -4.86 34.17
N TYR A 139 18.81 -4.06 33.33
CA TYR A 139 19.57 -2.90 33.79
C TYR A 139 18.66 -1.88 34.48
N THR A 140 17.52 -1.54 33.86
CA THR A 140 16.58 -0.55 34.42
C THR A 140 15.97 -0.99 35.73
N LEU A 141 15.61 -2.27 35.87
CA LEU A 141 15.10 -2.84 37.09
C LEU A 141 16.15 -2.83 38.20
N ALA A 142 17.39 -3.23 37.90
CA ALA A 142 18.49 -3.25 38.86
C ALA A 142 18.85 -1.84 39.40
N HIS A 143 18.69 -0.81 38.58
CA HIS A 143 19.00 0.59 38.93
C HIS A 143 17.76 1.42 39.27
N GLN A 144 16.57 0.80 39.36
CA GLN A 144 15.28 1.45 39.66
C GLN A 144 14.99 2.65 38.75
N LEU A 145 15.37 2.57 37.46
CA LEU A 145 15.14 3.64 36.49
C LEU A 145 13.72 3.58 35.92
N PRO A 146 13.04 4.72 35.76
CA PRO A 146 11.73 4.76 35.13
C PRO A 146 11.80 4.36 33.65
N TYR A 147 11.01 3.36 33.24
CA TYR A 147 10.96 2.94 31.84
C TYR A 147 9.55 2.57 31.39
N SER A 148 9.37 2.49 30.09
CA SER A 148 8.15 2.00 29.42
C SER A 148 8.52 1.30 28.12
N VAL A 149 7.75 0.27 27.75
CA VAL A 149 7.99 -0.53 26.56
C VAL A 149 6.72 -0.61 25.73
N PHE A 150 6.85 -0.32 24.42
CA PHE A 150 5.79 -0.47 23.44
C PHE A 150 6.16 -1.58 22.46
N ARG A 151 5.22 -2.50 22.25
CA ARG A 151 5.42 -3.66 21.37
C ARG A 151 4.66 -3.50 20.06
N VAL A 152 5.28 -3.86 18.95
CA VAL A 152 4.63 -3.95 17.64
C VAL A 152 5.01 -5.27 17.00
N VAL A 153 4.01 -5.98 16.46
CA VAL A 153 4.20 -7.28 15.84
C VAL A 153 4.98 -7.20 14.53
N THR A 154 5.76 -8.24 14.26
CA THR A 154 6.47 -8.45 13.00
C THR A 154 6.29 -9.89 12.55
N PRO A 155 5.36 -10.14 11.59
CA PRO A 155 5.13 -11.47 11.06
C PRO A 155 6.22 -11.87 10.05
N TYR A 156 6.60 -13.15 10.06
CA TYR A 156 7.56 -13.69 9.11
C TYR A 156 7.28 -15.16 8.78
N ILE A 157 7.86 -15.64 7.68
CA ILE A 157 7.90 -17.05 7.33
C ILE A 157 9.27 -17.58 7.70
N ASP A 158 9.31 -18.65 8.49
CA ASP A 158 10.52 -19.46 8.68
C ASP A 158 10.43 -20.71 7.79
N PHE A 159 11.15 -20.72 6.69
CA PHE A 159 11.16 -21.84 5.74
C PHE A 159 11.84 -23.11 6.29
N LYS A 160 12.51 -23.04 7.45
CA LYS A 160 13.01 -24.23 8.13
C LYS A 160 11.93 -24.93 8.97
N SER A 161 10.87 -24.22 9.32
CA SER A 161 9.79 -24.74 10.18
C SER A 161 8.69 -25.47 9.41
N ILE A 162 8.64 -25.31 8.09
CA ILE A 162 7.60 -25.88 7.24
C ILE A 162 8.13 -26.17 5.84
N GLU A 163 7.83 -27.36 5.33
CA GLU A 163 8.12 -27.72 3.96
C GLU A 163 7.19 -26.99 2.97
N LEU A 164 7.68 -26.68 1.75
CA LEU A 164 6.91 -25.93 0.77
C LEU A 164 5.57 -26.56 0.42
N PRO A 165 5.47 -27.89 0.20
CA PRO A 165 4.19 -28.51 -0.11
C PRO A 165 3.15 -28.29 0.98
N ASP A 166 3.53 -28.42 2.25
CA ASP A 166 2.65 -28.22 3.41
C ASP A 166 2.24 -26.77 3.55
N PHE A 167 3.18 -25.85 3.37
CA PHE A 167 2.90 -24.42 3.36
C PHE A 167 1.89 -24.04 2.27
N LEU A 168 2.06 -24.54 1.04
CA LEU A 168 1.13 -24.31 -0.06
C LEU A 168 -0.25 -24.94 0.20
N ALA A 169 -0.29 -26.12 0.83
CA ALA A 169 -1.53 -26.79 1.20
C ALA A 169 -2.33 -25.98 2.23
N GLN A 170 -1.67 -25.43 3.27
CA GLN A 170 -2.29 -24.56 4.26
C GLN A 170 -2.91 -23.30 3.63
N HIS A 171 -2.28 -22.76 2.58
CA HIS A 171 -2.72 -21.53 1.90
C HIS A 171 -3.51 -21.78 0.59
N LYS A 172 -3.96 -23.02 0.35
CA LYS A 172 -4.63 -23.45 -0.91
C LYS A 172 -5.77 -22.53 -1.36
N ARG A 173 -6.66 -22.10 -0.43
CA ARG A 173 -7.80 -21.22 -0.77
C ARG A 173 -7.32 -19.84 -1.25
N ARG A 174 -6.30 -19.30 -0.60
CA ARG A 174 -5.71 -18.01 -0.94
C ARG A 174 -5.00 -18.08 -2.29
N LEU A 175 -4.16 -19.07 -2.49
CA LEU A 175 -3.49 -19.34 -3.76
C LEU A 175 -4.48 -19.47 -4.92
N LYS A 176 -5.58 -20.21 -4.71
CA LYS A 176 -6.65 -20.32 -5.73
C LYS A 176 -7.23 -18.94 -6.10
N SER A 177 -7.45 -18.06 -5.12
CA SER A 177 -7.94 -16.70 -5.36
C SER A 177 -6.93 -15.85 -6.12
N ILE A 178 -5.64 -15.91 -5.75
CA ILE A 178 -4.56 -15.16 -6.40
C ILE A 178 -4.36 -15.66 -7.83
N ASN A 179 -4.28 -16.97 -8.03
CA ASN A 179 -4.09 -17.58 -9.36
C ASN A 179 -5.26 -17.27 -10.30
N ARG A 180 -6.50 -17.18 -9.78
CA ARG A 180 -7.66 -16.77 -10.58
C ARG A 180 -7.54 -15.33 -11.06
N ARG A 181 -7.04 -14.42 -10.21
CA ARG A 181 -6.80 -13.01 -10.58
C ARG A 181 -5.66 -12.89 -11.58
N GLU A 182 -4.61 -13.67 -11.39
CA GLU A 182 -3.48 -13.75 -12.32
C GLU A 182 -3.94 -14.25 -13.70
N LYS A 183 -4.70 -15.34 -13.73
CA LYS A 183 -5.28 -15.87 -14.98
C LYS A 183 -6.13 -14.81 -15.68
N ARG A 184 -7.00 -14.13 -14.93
CA ARG A 184 -7.84 -13.07 -15.48
C ARG A 184 -7.01 -11.88 -16.00
N LEU A 185 -5.92 -11.52 -15.34
CA LEU A 185 -5.04 -10.46 -15.83
C LEU A 185 -4.36 -10.89 -17.14
N LYS A 186 -3.93 -12.14 -17.25
CA LYS A 186 -3.36 -12.73 -18.48
C LYS A 186 -4.34 -12.79 -19.67
N GLU A 187 -5.64 -12.79 -19.42
CA GLU A 187 -6.66 -12.70 -20.48
C GLU A 187 -6.65 -11.32 -21.19
N PHE A 188 -6.12 -10.29 -20.53
CA PHE A 188 -6.02 -8.93 -21.07
C PHE A 188 -4.67 -8.61 -21.69
N GLY A 189 -3.61 -9.36 -21.40
CA GLY A 189 -2.28 -9.13 -21.94
C GLY A 189 -1.21 -9.91 -21.20
N ASN A 190 0.03 -9.75 -21.65
CA ASN A 190 1.17 -10.47 -21.10
C ASN A 190 1.62 -9.89 -19.75
N ILE A 191 1.91 -10.76 -18.80
CA ILE A 191 2.52 -10.39 -17.53
C ILE A 191 3.88 -11.04 -17.38
N THR A 192 4.82 -10.29 -16.83
CA THR A 192 6.16 -10.77 -16.53
C THR A 192 6.59 -10.37 -15.12
N TYR A 193 7.32 -11.28 -14.47
CA TYR A 193 7.95 -11.04 -13.17
C TYR A 193 9.46 -10.94 -13.39
N GLN A 194 10.04 -9.80 -13.08
CA GLN A 194 11.47 -9.56 -13.32
C GLN A 194 12.16 -9.07 -12.06
N LYS A 195 13.42 -9.49 -11.89
CA LYS A 195 14.35 -8.83 -10.98
C LYS A 195 14.87 -7.60 -11.71
N ALA A 196 14.62 -6.44 -11.16
CA ALA A 196 15.06 -5.18 -11.74
C ALA A 196 16.53 -4.90 -11.37
N HIS A 197 17.24 -4.20 -12.25
CA HIS A 197 18.58 -3.72 -12.00
C HIS A 197 18.58 -2.44 -11.14
N ALA A 198 19.73 -2.08 -10.57
CA ALA A 198 19.87 -0.89 -9.70
C ALA A 198 19.41 0.42 -10.36
N GLY A 199 19.52 0.56 -11.70
CA GLY A 199 19.00 1.70 -12.45
C GLY A 199 17.47 1.79 -12.58
N SER A 200 16.74 0.83 -12.02
CA SER A 200 15.27 0.78 -12.09
C SER A 200 14.56 1.36 -10.85
N LEU A 201 15.32 1.95 -9.91
CA LEU A 201 14.75 2.55 -8.69
C LEU A 201 13.79 3.69 -9.01
N ASP A 202 14.00 4.46 -10.08
CA ASP A 202 13.10 5.54 -10.52
C ASP A 202 11.68 5.03 -10.83
N ASN A 203 11.56 3.88 -11.49
CA ASN A 203 10.27 3.25 -11.75
C ASN A 203 9.57 2.85 -10.44
N MET A 204 10.33 2.34 -9.49
CA MET A 204 9.84 2.00 -8.16
C MET A 204 9.35 3.24 -7.41
N PHE A 205 10.14 4.31 -7.36
CA PHE A 205 9.78 5.57 -6.70
C PHE A 205 8.53 6.17 -7.32
N ARG A 206 8.45 6.25 -8.66
CA ARG A 206 7.27 6.75 -9.38
C ARG A 206 6.00 5.96 -9.05
N LEU A 207 6.09 4.63 -9.02
CA LEU A 207 4.95 3.77 -8.70
C LEU A 207 4.52 3.91 -7.23
N PHE A 208 5.49 4.07 -6.34
CA PHE A 208 5.23 4.32 -4.93
C PHE A 208 4.53 5.67 -4.72
N GLU A 209 5.02 6.75 -5.33
CA GLU A 209 4.41 8.07 -5.29
C GLU A 209 2.97 8.05 -5.81
N ARG A 210 2.71 7.46 -6.98
CA ARG A 210 1.35 7.33 -7.54
C ARG A 210 0.38 6.63 -6.60
N ARG A 211 0.81 5.58 -5.93
CA ARG A 211 -0.01 4.85 -4.96
C ARG A 211 -0.38 5.70 -3.75
N TRP A 212 0.53 6.58 -3.31
CA TRP A 212 0.38 7.33 -2.07
C TRP A 212 -0.07 8.78 -2.27
N GLN A 213 -0.09 9.31 -3.49
CA GLN A 213 -0.49 10.69 -3.80
C GLN A 213 -1.83 11.11 -3.18
N LYS A 214 -2.82 10.20 -3.17
CA LYS A 214 -4.15 10.44 -2.60
C LYS A 214 -4.29 9.92 -1.15
N LYS A 215 -3.25 9.31 -0.61
CA LYS A 215 -3.21 8.81 0.77
C LYS A 215 -2.17 9.63 1.49
N MET A 216 -2.48 10.08 2.71
CA MET A 216 -1.59 10.96 3.50
C MET A 216 -0.10 10.74 3.21
N ASP A 217 0.57 11.83 2.92
CA ASP A 217 1.96 12.02 2.48
C ASP A 217 2.99 11.63 3.56
N THR A 218 2.93 10.40 4.03
CA THR A 218 3.87 9.81 4.99
C THR A 218 4.74 8.74 4.34
N SER A 219 4.81 8.74 3.01
CA SER A 219 5.65 7.79 2.30
C SER A 219 7.10 8.23 2.40
N GLY A 220 7.93 7.42 3.03
CA GLY A 220 9.36 7.69 3.17
C GLY A 220 10.13 7.85 1.85
N PHE A 221 9.53 7.55 0.69
CA PHE A 221 10.17 7.70 -0.62
C PHE A 221 9.80 8.99 -1.37
N THR A 222 9.09 9.91 -0.77
CA THR A 222 8.85 11.26 -1.33
C THR A 222 9.97 12.23 -1.01
N ASP A 223 10.81 11.91 -0.03
CA ASP A 223 11.96 12.70 0.36
C ASP A 223 13.19 12.34 -0.49
N GLU A 224 13.82 13.34 -1.10
CA GLU A 224 14.98 13.18 -1.97
C GLU A 224 16.19 12.53 -1.25
N ARG A 225 16.37 12.81 0.06
CA ARG A 225 17.41 12.15 0.86
C ARG A 225 17.18 10.64 0.98
N THR A 226 15.93 10.25 1.15
CA THR A 226 15.56 8.83 1.19
C THR A 226 15.81 8.13 -0.15
N LYS A 227 15.50 8.80 -1.28
CA LYS A 227 15.81 8.26 -2.60
C LYS A 227 17.31 8.09 -2.77
N ALA A 228 18.08 9.15 -2.51
CA ALA A 228 19.55 9.13 -2.58
C ALA A 228 20.17 8.05 -1.68
N PHE A 229 19.60 7.82 -0.49
CA PHE A 229 20.02 6.74 0.41
C PHE A 229 19.89 5.36 -0.25
N PHE A 230 18.73 5.04 -0.82
CA PHE A 230 18.52 3.73 -1.47
C PHE A 230 19.33 3.58 -2.76
N GLU A 231 19.51 4.66 -3.52
CA GLU A 231 20.37 4.67 -4.71
C GLU A 231 21.83 4.40 -4.36
N GLN A 232 22.34 5.02 -3.29
CA GLN A 232 23.69 4.79 -2.82
C GLN A 232 23.86 3.38 -2.25
N LEU A 233 22.90 2.92 -1.45
CA LEU A 233 22.92 1.58 -0.88
C LEU A 233 22.86 0.49 -1.98
N ALA A 234 22.14 0.74 -3.06
CA ALA A 234 22.08 -0.17 -4.21
C ALA A 234 23.43 -0.33 -4.95
N LYS A 235 24.32 0.66 -4.85
CA LYS A 235 25.68 0.62 -5.41
C LYS A 235 26.66 -0.17 -4.53
N GLN A 236 26.36 -0.29 -3.23
CA GLN A 236 27.23 -0.94 -2.23
C GLN A 236 26.91 -2.44 -2.09
N GLN A 237 26.96 -3.21 -3.17
CA GLN A 237 26.56 -4.63 -3.18
C GLN A 237 27.67 -5.61 -2.71
N ASN A 238 28.70 -5.15 -2.01
CA ASN A 238 29.89 -5.97 -1.71
C ASN A 238 29.88 -6.62 -0.32
N GLY A 239 28.79 -6.55 0.43
CA GLY A 239 28.71 -7.11 1.78
C GLY A 239 27.63 -8.18 1.94
N ALA A 240 27.34 -8.52 3.17
CA ALA A 240 26.22 -9.39 3.54
C ALA A 240 24.87 -8.77 3.17
N LEU A 241 24.82 -7.45 3.05
CA LEU A 241 23.63 -6.66 2.70
C LEU A 241 23.45 -6.58 1.18
N CYS A 242 22.24 -6.87 0.69
CA CYS A 242 21.91 -6.79 -0.72
C CYS A 242 20.49 -6.23 -0.90
N LEU A 243 20.32 -5.26 -1.79
CA LEU A 243 19.04 -4.76 -2.23
C LEU A 243 18.53 -5.52 -3.46
N LYS A 244 17.28 -5.91 -3.46
CA LYS A 244 16.61 -6.52 -4.61
C LYS A 244 15.30 -5.80 -4.89
N VAL A 245 15.14 -5.34 -6.12
CA VAL A 245 13.86 -4.83 -6.60
C VAL A 245 13.25 -5.88 -7.52
N HIS A 246 12.02 -6.29 -7.21
CA HIS A 246 11.25 -7.16 -8.08
C HIS A 246 10.10 -6.37 -8.68
N SER A 247 9.86 -6.52 -9.98
CA SER A 247 8.75 -5.88 -10.68
C SER A 247 7.76 -6.92 -11.22
N LEU A 248 6.50 -6.56 -11.16
CA LEU A 248 5.42 -7.17 -11.95
C LEU A 248 5.08 -6.19 -13.06
N GLN A 249 5.16 -6.65 -14.30
CA GLN A 249 4.88 -5.85 -15.48
C GLN A 249 3.68 -6.42 -16.22
N PHE A 250 2.90 -5.51 -16.81
CA PHE A 250 1.83 -5.80 -17.75
C PHE A 250 2.14 -5.07 -19.06
N GLU A 251 2.28 -5.80 -20.17
CA GLU A 251 2.68 -5.26 -21.48
C GLU A 251 3.88 -4.30 -21.36
N ASN A 252 4.96 -4.75 -20.69
CA ASN A 252 6.19 -4.00 -20.39
C ASN A 252 6.02 -2.77 -19.46
N THR A 253 4.81 -2.50 -18.97
CA THR A 253 4.55 -1.41 -18.03
C THR A 253 4.57 -1.96 -16.59
N TRP A 254 5.30 -1.32 -15.70
CA TRP A 254 5.33 -1.69 -14.29
C TRP A 254 3.97 -1.46 -13.64
N ILE A 255 3.36 -2.52 -13.09
CA ILE A 255 2.09 -2.48 -12.37
C ILE A 255 2.24 -2.86 -10.89
N GLY A 256 3.39 -3.34 -10.49
CA GLY A 256 3.72 -3.66 -9.09
C GLY A 256 5.22 -3.80 -8.89
N PHE A 257 5.67 -3.58 -7.64
CA PHE A 257 7.04 -3.83 -7.22
C PHE A 257 7.12 -4.25 -5.76
N THR A 258 8.24 -4.89 -5.40
CA THR A 258 8.75 -4.98 -4.03
C THR A 258 10.21 -4.53 -3.99
N LEU A 259 10.58 -3.86 -2.90
CA LEU A 259 11.95 -3.59 -2.51
C LEU A 259 12.28 -4.51 -1.34
N ASP A 260 13.15 -5.45 -1.56
CA ASP A 260 13.59 -6.42 -0.57
C ASP A 260 15.02 -6.11 -0.14
N ILE A 261 15.30 -6.24 1.15
CA ILE A 261 16.63 -6.11 1.73
C ILE A 261 17.04 -7.48 2.24
N CYS A 262 18.09 -8.03 1.66
CA CYS A 262 18.57 -9.39 1.99
C CYS A 262 19.81 -9.30 2.85
N CYS A 263 19.85 -10.11 3.92
CA CYS A 263 21.00 -10.22 4.80
C CYS A 263 21.07 -11.64 5.41
N ARG A 264 22.19 -12.32 5.27
CA ARG A 264 22.51 -13.63 5.90
C ARG A 264 21.34 -14.60 5.98
N GLY A 265 20.63 -14.79 4.86
CA GLY A 265 19.50 -15.72 4.76
C GLY A 265 18.14 -15.16 5.20
N ARG A 266 18.04 -13.88 5.58
CA ARG A 266 16.79 -13.16 5.74
C ARG A 266 16.47 -12.37 4.46
N ASN A 267 15.27 -12.47 3.97
CA ASN A 267 14.70 -11.58 2.95
C ASN A 267 13.67 -10.68 3.63
N PHE A 268 13.99 -9.42 3.77
CA PHE A 268 13.12 -8.43 4.40
C PHE A 268 12.39 -7.63 3.32
N CYS A 269 11.06 -7.75 3.26
CA CYS A 269 10.23 -6.96 2.36
C CYS A 269 10.07 -5.54 2.92
N HIS A 270 10.95 -4.61 2.50
CA HIS A 270 11.01 -3.26 3.02
C HIS A 270 9.86 -2.38 2.52
N ALA A 271 9.57 -2.46 1.22
CA ALA A 271 8.49 -1.69 0.61
C ALA A 271 7.80 -2.47 -0.51
N MET A 272 6.51 -2.18 -0.68
CA MET A 272 5.69 -2.72 -1.75
C MET A 272 4.78 -1.64 -2.31
N GLY A 273 4.70 -1.56 -3.61
CA GLY A 273 3.81 -0.66 -4.32
C GLY A 273 3.14 -1.31 -5.52
N HIS A 274 2.06 -0.71 -5.98
CA HIS A 274 1.39 -1.15 -7.20
C HIS A 274 0.60 0.00 -7.83
N GLU A 275 0.35 -0.13 -9.12
CA GLU A 275 -0.46 0.80 -9.88
C GLU A 275 -1.93 0.73 -9.42
N PRO A 276 -2.53 1.83 -8.98
CA PRO A 276 -3.91 1.85 -8.49
C PRO A 276 -4.94 1.36 -9.50
N ASP A 277 -4.70 1.58 -10.79
CA ASP A 277 -5.59 1.19 -11.88
C ASP A 277 -5.80 -0.33 -11.95
N PHE A 278 -4.82 -1.09 -11.48
CA PHE A 278 -4.84 -2.56 -11.45
C PHE A 278 -5.28 -3.17 -10.10
N ASN A 279 -5.81 -2.37 -9.18
CA ASN A 279 -6.20 -2.82 -7.82
C ASN A 279 -7.10 -4.08 -7.82
N MET A 280 -8.01 -4.21 -8.79
CA MET A 280 -8.93 -5.34 -8.88
C MET A 280 -8.24 -6.69 -9.08
N PHE A 281 -7.04 -6.69 -9.68
CA PHE A 281 -6.23 -7.89 -9.86
C PHE A 281 -5.32 -8.17 -8.66
N GLY A 282 -5.13 -7.16 -7.77
CA GLY A 282 -4.29 -7.26 -6.58
C GLY A 282 -2.82 -7.49 -6.92
N PRO A 283 -2.16 -6.59 -7.69
CA PRO A 283 -0.77 -6.77 -8.13
C PRO A 283 0.21 -6.99 -6.99
N GLY A 284 0.00 -6.33 -5.84
CA GLY A 284 0.81 -6.55 -4.64
C GLY A 284 0.78 -8.01 -4.15
N ARG A 285 -0.38 -8.67 -4.22
CA ARG A 285 -0.48 -10.09 -3.83
C ARG A 285 0.11 -11.05 -4.87
N LEU A 286 0.06 -10.66 -6.15
CA LEU A 286 0.68 -11.44 -7.21
C LEU A 286 2.20 -11.46 -7.05
N ILE A 287 2.80 -10.29 -6.87
CA ILE A 287 4.26 -10.17 -6.73
C ILE A 287 4.75 -10.75 -5.40
N GLU A 288 3.99 -10.58 -4.30
CA GLU A 288 4.30 -11.16 -3.01
C GLU A 288 4.34 -12.70 -3.06
N LYS A 289 3.31 -13.34 -3.68
CA LYS A 289 3.30 -14.78 -3.93
C LYS A 289 4.55 -15.23 -4.67
N GLU A 290 4.90 -14.55 -5.75
CA GLU A 290 6.04 -14.91 -6.59
C GLU A 290 7.37 -14.76 -5.83
N ASN A 291 7.55 -13.66 -5.09
CA ASN A 291 8.76 -13.43 -4.31
C ASN A 291 8.93 -14.44 -3.18
N MET A 292 7.86 -14.80 -2.51
CA MET A 292 7.88 -15.79 -1.44
C MET A 292 8.29 -17.17 -1.97
N LEU A 293 7.75 -17.59 -3.12
CA LEU A 293 8.13 -18.84 -3.76
C LEU A 293 9.61 -18.81 -4.22
N LYS A 294 10.05 -17.69 -4.78
CA LYS A 294 11.45 -17.48 -5.18
C LYS A 294 12.40 -17.44 -3.97
N ALA A 295 12.01 -16.81 -2.88
CA ALA A 295 12.84 -16.73 -1.68
C ALA A 295 13.19 -18.12 -1.16
N GLN A 296 12.24 -19.04 -1.13
CA GLN A 296 12.52 -20.43 -0.75
C GLN A 296 13.47 -21.13 -1.75
N SER A 297 13.24 -20.99 -3.05
CA SER A 297 14.11 -21.58 -4.08
C SER A 297 15.55 -21.02 -4.05
N MET A 298 15.73 -19.81 -3.52
CA MET A 298 17.03 -19.14 -3.30
C MET A 298 17.66 -19.46 -1.94
N ASN A 299 17.13 -20.44 -1.20
CA ASN A 299 17.60 -20.86 0.12
C ASN A 299 17.59 -19.75 1.19
N PHE A 300 16.69 -18.77 1.10
CA PHE A 300 16.43 -17.89 2.23
C PHE A 300 15.82 -18.69 3.38
N ARG A 301 16.32 -18.43 4.59
CA ARG A 301 15.76 -19.03 5.80
C ARG A 301 14.46 -18.33 6.18
N LEU A 302 14.45 -16.99 6.12
CA LEU A 302 13.34 -16.17 6.58
C LEU A 302 12.83 -15.26 5.45
N TYR A 303 11.51 -15.15 5.35
CA TYR A 303 10.85 -14.08 4.61
C TYR A 303 10.09 -13.18 5.59
N ASP A 304 10.56 -11.97 5.76
CA ASP A 304 10.11 -11.03 6.77
C ASP A 304 9.22 -9.95 6.16
N PHE A 305 7.98 -9.82 6.67
CA PHE A 305 7.02 -8.82 6.18
C PHE A 305 7.16 -7.44 6.86
N GLY A 306 8.10 -7.31 7.79
CA GLY A 306 8.34 -6.08 8.54
C GLY A 306 7.29 -5.77 9.60
N ILE A 307 7.50 -4.63 10.27
CA ILE A 307 6.70 -4.19 11.43
C ILE A 307 5.31 -3.76 10.99
N GLY A 308 4.28 -4.16 11.74
CA GLY A 308 2.93 -3.58 11.64
C GLY A 308 1.79 -4.58 11.62
N TYR A 309 0.58 -4.03 11.71
CA TYR A 309 -0.68 -4.78 11.80
C TYR A 309 -1.45 -4.82 10.47
N GLU A 310 -0.80 -4.54 9.34
CA GLU A 310 -1.44 -4.58 8.03
C GLU A 310 -1.91 -6.01 7.71
N PRO A 311 -3.20 -6.21 7.37
CA PRO A 311 -3.79 -7.55 7.23
C PRO A 311 -3.05 -8.48 6.27
N TYR A 312 -2.45 -7.94 5.19
CA TYR A 312 -1.76 -8.75 4.20
C TYR A 312 -0.53 -9.46 4.76
N LYS A 313 0.17 -8.88 5.77
CA LYS A 313 1.33 -9.48 6.42
C LYS A 313 0.99 -10.77 7.17
N PHE A 314 -0.28 -10.89 7.62
CA PHE A 314 -0.81 -12.07 8.29
C PHE A 314 -1.41 -13.10 7.32
N ASP A 315 -1.28 -12.84 6.03
CA ASP A 315 -1.80 -13.74 5.01
C ASP A 315 -0.94 -15.01 4.87
N TRP A 316 0.36 -14.95 5.18
CA TRP A 316 1.34 -15.98 4.87
C TRP A 316 2.26 -16.38 6.03
N TYR A 317 2.20 -15.70 7.15
CA TYR A 317 3.14 -15.89 8.24
C TYR A 317 3.09 -17.32 8.81
N THR A 318 4.25 -17.81 9.26
CA THR A 318 4.37 -19.02 10.07
C THR A 318 4.64 -18.67 11.53
N HIS A 319 5.36 -17.58 11.76
CA HIS A 319 5.79 -17.14 13.08
C HIS A 319 5.55 -15.64 13.28
N LEU A 320 5.50 -15.25 14.53
CA LEU A 320 5.44 -13.85 14.96
C LEU A 320 6.64 -13.54 15.84
N ASP A 321 7.28 -12.41 15.60
CA ASP A 321 8.17 -11.75 16.53
C ASP A 321 7.58 -10.38 16.89
N PHE A 322 8.22 -9.65 17.79
CA PHE A 322 7.80 -8.32 18.18
C PHE A 322 8.99 -7.40 18.24
N THR A 323 8.80 -6.16 17.77
CA THR A 323 9.75 -5.10 18.07
C THR A 323 9.31 -4.36 19.33
N ARG A 324 10.29 -3.94 20.12
CA ARG A 324 10.10 -3.09 21.28
C ARG A 324 10.65 -1.69 21.03
N LYS A 325 9.88 -0.69 21.40
CA LYS A 325 10.37 0.67 21.61
C LYS A 325 10.55 0.86 23.09
N PHE A 326 11.77 1.07 23.53
CA PHE A 326 12.16 1.20 24.91
C PHE A 326 12.39 2.68 25.24
N ILE A 327 11.68 3.22 26.23
CA ILE A 327 11.80 4.59 26.67
C ILE A 327 12.15 4.58 28.15
N MET A 328 13.36 4.98 28.50
CA MET A 328 13.82 5.07 29.89
C MET A 328 14.47 6.41 30.18
N SER A 329 14.41 6.85 31.43
CA SER A 329 15.05 8.10 31.87
C SER A 329 15.77 7.92 33.19
N THR A 330 16.68 8.85 33.52
CA THR A 330 17.13 9.06 34.90
C THR A 330 15.99 9.51 35.80
N THR A 331 16.22 9.57 37.11
CA THR A 331 15.17 9.78 38.13
C THR A 331 14.78 11.24 38.36
N GLY A 332 15.38 12.22 37.69
CA GLY A 332 15.04 13.61 37.84
C GLY A 332 13.65 13.97 37.28
N MET A 333 13.02 14.99 37.86
CA MET A 333 11.63 15.36 37.52
C MET A 333 11.43 15.79 36.05
N ARG A 334 12.40 16.50 35.46
CA ARG A 334 12.27 17.06 34.09
C ARG A 334 12.30 15.97 33.03
N GLU A 335 13.27 15.05 33.12
CA GLU A 335 13.38 13.92 32.18
C GLU A 335 12.23 12.91 32.36
N GLN A 336 11.75 12.70 33.59
CA GLN A 336 10.55 11.89 33.83
C GLN A 336 9.29 12.54 33.22
N ALA A 337 9.12 13.84 33.37
CA ALA A 337 8.02 14.58 32.76
C ALA A 337 8.05 14.43 31.22
N LEU A 338 9.23 14.63 30.60
CA LEU A 338 9.40 14.43 29.16
C LEU A 338 9.12 13.00 28.73
N ARG A 339 9.64 12.00 29.48
CA ARG A 339 9.36 10.60 29.26
C ARG A 339 7.85 10.31 29.31
N ASN A 340 7.14 10.83 30.32
CA ASN A 340 5.70 10.62 30.47
C ASN A 340 4.91 11.22 29.29
N VAL A 341 5.30 12.39 28.80
CA VAL A 341 4.71 13.00 27.58
C VAL A 341 4.92 12.08 26.38
N MET A 342 6.13 11.55 26.17
CA MET A 342 6.42 10.62 25.09
C MET A 342 5.65 9.31 25.22
N VAL A 343 5.53 8.77 26.43
CA VAL A 343 4.74 7.57 26.72
C VAL A 343 3.26 7.80 26.39
N LEU A 344 2.72 8.96 26.77
CA LEU A 344 1.33 9.31 26.42
C LEU A 344 1.14 9.42 24.91
N GLN A 345 2.05 10.07 24.19
CA GLN A 345 2.01 10.16 22.74
C GLN A 345 2.05 8.78 22.07
N GLU A 346 2.96 7.89 22.50
CA GLU A 346 3.03 6.53 21.97
C GLU A 346 1.77 5.71 22.27
N SER A 347 1.22 5.84 23.47
CA SER A 347 -0.04 5.19 23.87
C SER A 347 -1.20 5.64 22.98
N MET A 348 -1.33 6.94 22.75
CA MET A 348 -2.35 7.48 21.84
C MET A 348 -2.14 7.00 20.40
N LEU A 349 -0.90 6.99 19.91
CA LEU A 349 -0.57 6.48 18.58
C LEU A 349 -0.89 4.98 18.46
N ALA A 350 -0.61 4.20 19.49
CA ALA A 350 -0.93 2.77 19.54
C ALA A 350 -2.44 2.54 19.45
N MET A 351 -3.25 3.27 20.22
CA MET A 351 -4.72 3.21 20.17
C MET A 351 -5.26 3.55 18.76
N VAL A 352 -4.70 4.59 18.13
CA VAL A 352 -5.10 4.99 16.77
C VAL A 352 -4.72 3.92 15.76
N LYS A 353 -3.50 3.38 15.83
CA LYS A 353 -3.00 2.37 14.88
C LYS A 353 -3.69 1.01 14.99
N THR A 354 -4.12 0.61 16.17
CA THR A 354 -4.84 -0.66 16.41
C THR A 354 -6.31 -0.57 16.01
N ASN A 355 -6.90 0.62 15.98
CA ASN A 355 -8.29 0.80 15.59
C ASN A 355 -8.42 0.93 14.07
N ARG A 356 -8.78 -0.16 13.41
CA ARG A 356 -8.95 -0.23 11.95
C ARG A 356 -9.88 0.87 11.40
N ARG A 357 -10.96 1.19 12.10
CA ARG A 357 -11.92 2.22 11.66
C ARG A 357 -11.28 3.61 11.65
N ILE A 358 -10.47 3.93 12.66
CA ILE A 358 -9.74 5.22 12.74
C ILE A 358 -8.68 5.29 11.64
N VAL A 359 -7.94 4.21 11.41
CA VAL A 359 -6.93 4.14 10.35
C VAL A 359 -7.57 4.31 8.96
N GLU A 360 -8.67 3.62 8.70
CA GLU A 360 -9.41 3.74 7.43
C GLU A 360 -10.02 5.14 7.27
N TRP A 361 -10.59 5.71 8.32
CA TRP A 361 -11.11 7.08 8.30
C TRP A 361 -10.00 8.10 8.05
N LYS A 362 -8.86 7.98 8.75
CA LYS A 362 -7.70 8.86 8.56
C LYS A 362 -7.18 8.79 7.11
N ARG A 363 -7.04 7.58 6.56
CA ARG A 363 -6.56 7.39 5.17
C ARG A 363 -7.54 7.93 4.13
N ASN A 364 -8.82 7.64 4.29
CA ASN A 364 -9.83 7.91 3.27
C ASN A 364 -10.46 9.30 3.38
N THR A 365 -10.38 9.95 4.54
CA THR A 365 -11.01 11.26 4.76
C THR A 365 -9.98 12.37 4.92
N LEU A 366 -9.04 12.24 5.88
CA LEU A 366 -8.04 13.28 6.11
C LEU A 366 -7.00 13.33 5.00
N GLY A 367 -6.61 12.19 4.43
CA GLY A 367 -5.67 12.14 3.31
C GLY A 367 -6.23 12.82 2.07
N GLU A 368 -7.49 12.55 1.75
CA GLU A 368 -8.17 13.19 0.63
C GLU A 368 -8.43 14.69 0.88
N LEU A 369 -8.82 15.08 2.11
CA LEU A 369 -8.97 16.49 2.45
C LEU A 369 -7.64 17.24 2.31
N ARG A 370 -6.54 16.67 2.81
CA ARG A 370 -5.23 17.29 2.64
C ARG A 370 -4.84 17.42 1.17
N TYR A 371 -5.07 16.40 0.35
CA TYR A 371 -4.84 16.46 -1.10
C TYR A 371 -5.63 17.60 -1.74
N LEU A 372 -6.92 17.75 -1.38
CA LEU A 372 -7.77 18.83 -1.86
C LEU A 372 -7.22 20.22 -1.54
N PHE A 373 -6.74 20.41 -0.32
CA PHE A 373 -6.23 21.74 0.11
C PHE A 373 -4.81 22.04 -0.37
N THR A 374 -4.02 21.03 -0.78
CA THR A 374 -2.60 21.23 -1.13
C THR A 374 -2.28 21.02 -2.59
N LYS A 375 -3.00 20.13 -3.31
CA LYS A 375 -2.62 19.69 -4.67
C LYS A 375 -3.78 19.68 -5.67
N ALA A 376 -5.05 19.74 -5.21
CA ALA A 376 -6.20 19.69 -6.10
C ALA A 376 -6.51 21.05 -6.73
N ASN A 377 -6.95 21.03 -8.01
CA ASN A 377 -7.49 22.21 -8.65
C ASN A 377 -8.94 22.47 -8.21
N MET A 378 -9.48 23.69 -8.52
CA MET A 378 -10.84 24.08 -8.10
C MET A 378 -11.95 23.13 -8.57
N ASN A 379 -11.80 22.53 -9.74
CA ASN A 379 -12.81 21.62 -10.30
C ASN A 379 -12.84 20.28 -9.54
N GLU A 380 -11.68 19.75 -9.15
CA GLU A 380 -11.58 18.56 -8.30
C GLU A 380 -12.16 18.81 -6.91
N TRP A 381 -11.94 20.01 -6.37
CA TRP A 381 -12.46 20.44 -5.07
C TRP A 381 -14.00 20.46 -5.06
N PHE A 382 -14.62 21.11 -6.06
CA PHE A 382 -16.08 21.14 -6.21
C PHE A 382 -16.66 19.75 -6.47
N SER A 383 -16.02 18.93 -7.27
CA SER A 383 -16.45 17.56 -7.56
C SER A 383 -16.50 16.70 -6.31
N MET A 384 -15.47 16.76 -5.46
CA MET A 384 -15.43 15.97 -4.23
C MET A 384 -16.39 16.44 -3.14
N LEU A 385 -16.57 17.75 -2.97
CA LEU A 385 -17.56 18.30 -2.02
C LEU A 385 -18.97 17.83 -2.39
N LYS A 386 -19.30 17.87 -3.68
CA LYS A 386 -20.59 17.43 -4.22
C LYS A 386 -20.84 15.94 -3.96
N CYS A 387 -19.80 15.10 -4.06
CA CYS A 387 -19.93 13.65 -3.87
C CYS A 387 -20.00 13.19 -2.41
N LYS A 388 -19.49 13.96 -1.44
CA LYS A 388 -19.35 13.48 -0.04
C LYS A 388 -20.43 13.97 0.93
N VAL A 389 -21.05 15.13 0.69
CA VAL A 389 -21.96 15.75 1.67
C VAL A 389 -23.42 15.47 1.38
N PHE A 390 -23.84 15.54 0.12
CA PHE A 390 -25.21 15.23 -0.31
C PHE A 390 -25.18 14.52 -1.65
N ASN A 391 -25.32 13.21 -1.65
CA ASN A 391 -25.36 12.42 -2.88
C ASN A 391 -26.82 12.08 -3.22
N GLY A 392 -27.56 13.09 -3.72
CA GLY A 392 -28.88 12.89 -4.32
C GLY A 392 -28.76 12.86 -5.85
N HIS A 393 -28.88 11.70 -6.46
CA HIS A 393 -28.90 11.55 -7.91
C HIS A 393 -30.29 11.25 -8.41
N VAL A 394 -30.75 12.05 -9.39
CA VAL A 394 -31.98 11.79 -10.12
C VAL A 394 -31.65 11.63 -11.59
N PHE A 395 -31.87 10.45 -12.11
CA PHE A 395 -31.64 10.17 -13.51
C PHE A 395 -32.81 9.41 -14.15
N ASN A 396 -32.96 9.58 -15.44
CA ASN A 396 -33.95 8.87 -16.23
C ASN A 396 -33.26 7.79 -17.05
N ILE A 397 -33.91 6.64 -17.16
CA ILE A 397 -33.49 5.54 -18.02
C ILE A 397 -34.31 5.63 -19.32
N TYR A 398 -33.61 5.56 -20.43
CA TYR A 398 -34.15 5.64 -21.77
C TYR A 398 -33.86 4.33 -22.50
N TYR A 399 -34.81 3.94 -23.33
CA TYR A 399 -34.79 2.72 -24.11
C TYR A 399 -35.17 2.99 -25.57
N LEU A 400 -34.50 2.34 -26.49
CA LEU A 400 -34.75 2.35 -27.93
C LEU A 400 -34.84 0.92 -28.42
N ASP A 401 -35.95 0.55 -29.04
CA ASP A 401 -36.16 -0.78 -29.62
C ASP A 401 -35.21 -1.08 -30.75
N GLU A 402 -35.02 -2.36 -31.07
CA GLU A 402 -34.25 -2.83 -32.22
C GLU A 402 -34.80 -2.21 -33.52
N LYS A 403 -33.89 -1.68 -34.35
CA LYS A 403 -34.17 -1.31 -35.73
C LYS A 403 -33.06 -1.83 -36.61
N ILE A 404 -33.38 -2.33 -37.80
CA ILE A 404 -32.38 -2.76 -38.75
C ILE A 404 -31.81 -1.50 -39.43
N CYS A 405 -30.52 -1.25 -39.23
CA CYS A 405 -29.79 -0.13 -39.85
C CYS A 405 -28.79 -0.64 -40.88
N HIS A 406 -28.69 0.01 -42.03
CA HIS A 406 -27.84 -0.43 -43.12
C HIS A 406 -26.61 0.47 -43.40
N ASN A 407 -26.42 1.55 -42.64
CA ASN A 407 -25.30 2.48 -42.89
C ASN A 407 -23.98 1.98 -42.30
N LYS A 408 -22.88 2.06 -43.06
CA LYS A 408 -21.51 1.77 -42.59
C LYS A 408 -21.02 2.90 -41.70
N SER A 409 -20.50 2.60 -40.53
CA SER A 409 -19.78 3.54 -39.65
C SER A 409 -18.33 3.11 -39.47
N ASN A 410 -17.46 4.09 -39.24
CA ASN A 410 -16.04 3.85 -38.90
C ASN A 410 -15.80 3.75 -37.41
N PHE A 411 -16.80 3.35 -36.66
CA PHE A 411 -16.75 3.22 -35.20
C PHE A 411 -16.16 1.85 -34.86
N GLN A 412 -14.95 1.81 -34.28
CA GLN A 412 -14.22 0.56 -34.03
C GLN A 412 -14.02 0.30 -32.54
N GLU A 413 -13.98 -0.97 -32.14
CA GLU A 413 -13.60 -1.40 -30.79
C GLU A 413 -12.12 -1.08 -30.57
N ILE A 414 -11.81 -0.44 -29.43
CA ILE A 414 -10.47 0.01 -29.06
C ILE A 414 -9.76 -1.12 -28.32
N ASN A 415 -8.55 -1.46 -28.77
CA ASN A 415 -7.72 -2.44 -28.07
C ASN A 415 -7.18 -1.84 -26.76
N ILE A 416 -7.07 -2.68 -25.72
CA ILE A 416 -6.54 -2.31 -24.42
C ILE A 416 -5.11 -1.74 -24.50
N GLN A 417 -4.28 -2.20 -25.42
CA GLN A 417 -2.92 -1.69 -25.59
C GLN A 417 -2.88 -0.21 -25.91
N SER A 418 -3.78 0.25 -26.79
CA SER A 418 -3.87 1.68 -27.12
C SER A 418 -4.41 2.53 -25.96
N VAL A 419 -5.08 1.89 -24.99
CA VAL A 419 -5.56 2.54 -23.77
C VAL A 419 -4.43 2.81 -22.77
N LEU A 420 -3.37 1.99 -22.76
CA LEU A 420 -2.25 2.15 -21.83
C LEU A 420 -1.47 3.45 -22.04
N ASP A 421 -1.44 3.95 -23.25
CA ASP A 421 -0.75 5.20 -23.62
C ASP A 421 -1.67 6.42 -23.64
N HIS A 422 -2.93 6.26 -23.25
CA HIS A 422 -3.94 7.32 -23.29
C HIS A 422 -3.90 8.20 -22.04
N ASP A 423 -4.13 9.53 -22.17
CA ASP A 423 -4.16 10.47 -21.04
C ASP A 423 -5.22 10.13 -19.98
N GLN A 424 -6.37 9.60 -20.42
CA GLN A 424 -7.47 9.15 -19.55
C GLN A 424 -7.38 7.67 -19.16
N ARG A 425 -6.19 7.11 -19.22
CA ARG A 425 -5.93 5.67 -18.99
C ARG A 425 -6.63 5.09 -17.76
N THR A 426 -6.57 5.79 -16.64
CA THR A 426 -7.18 5.33 -15.38
C THR A 426 -8.68 5.08 -15.52
N GLU A 427 -9.39 6.01 -16.15
CA GLU A 427 -10.85 5.89 -16.34
C GLU A 427 -11.19 4.80 -17.36
N LEU A 428 -10.46 4.76 -18.47
CA LEU A 428 -10.67 3.77 -19.52
C LEU A 428 -10.44 2.34 -19.01
N LEU A 429 -9.34 2.10 -18.30
CA LEU A 429 -9.05 0.81 -17.68
C LEU A 429 -10.12 0.44 -16.64
N ALA A 430 -10.57 1.38 -15.82
CA ALA A 430 -11.61 1.13 -14.83
C ALA A 430 -12.92 0.66 -15.49
N HIS A 431 -13.32 1.26 -16.60
CA HIS A 431 -14.51 0.83 -17.35
C HIS A 431 -14.31 -0.52 -18.06
N TYR A 432 -13.17 -0.70 -18.70
CA TYR A 432 -12.83 -1.95 -19.37
C TYR A 432 -12.87 -3.15 -18.41
N PHE A 433 -12.25 -3.03 -17.24
CA PHE A 433 -12.24 -4.08 -16.22
C PHE A 433 -13.62 -4.31 -15.56
N LYS A 434 -14.52 -3.36 -15.66
CA LYS A 434 -15.93 -3.53 -15.25
C LYS A 434 -16.77 -4.24 -16.33
N GLY A 435 -16.16 -4.59 -17.45
CA GLY A 435 -16.80 -5.31 -18.54
C GLY A 435 -17.44 -4.41 -19.59
N TYR A 436 -17.06 -3.13 -19.65
CA TYR A 436 -17.42 -2.28 -20.78
C TYR A 436 -16.48 -2.54 -21.95
N LYS A 437 -17.02 -2.58 -23.15
CA LYS A 437 -16.29 -2.46 -24.38
C LYS A 437 -16.05 -0.99 -24.69
N LEU A 438 -14.89 -0.67 -25.21
CA LEU A 438 -14.48 0.69 -25.55
C LEU A 438 -14.57 0.86 -27.07
N TYR A 439 -15.27 1.87 -27.53
CA TYR A 439 -15.43 2.17 -28.95
C TYR A 439 -15.11 3.64 -29.21
N GLY A 440 -14.46 3.93 -30.33
CA GLY A 440 -14.17 5.31 -30.74
C GLY A 440 -12.83 5.51 -31.41
N GLN A 441 -12.35 6.76 -31.42
CA GLN A 441 -11.04 7.18 -31.89
C GLN A 441 -10.29 7.91 -30.77
N LYS A 442 -8.96 8.08 -30.92
CA LYS A 442 -7.95 8.49 -29.92
C LYS A 442 -8.35 9.45 -28.78
N GLN A 443 -9.32 10.32 -28.92
CA GLN A 443 -9.73 11.29 -27.88
C GLN A 443 -11.19 11.16 -27.44
N GLU A 444 -11.98 10.31 -28.09
CA GLU A 444 -13.42 10.25 -27.93
C GLU A 444 -13.87 8.82 -27.81
N ILE A 445 -14.05 8.37 -26.56
CA ILE A 445 -14.32 6.97 -26.24
C ILE A 445 -15.68 6.84 -25.61
N SER A 446 -16.49 5.94 -26.14
CA SER A 446 -17.79 5.54 -25.60
C SER A 446 -17.72 4.16 -24.98
N PHE A 447 -18.49 3.95 -23.92
CA PHE A 447 -18.50 2.71 -23.15
C PHE A 447 -19.81 1.96 -23.40
N LEU A 448 -19.70 0.75 -23.91
CA LEU A 448 -20.82 -0.13 -24.21
C LEU A 448 -20.79 -1.38 -23.33
N ARG A 449 -21.95 -1.79 -22.84
CA ARG A 449 -22.09 -3.00 -22.04
C ARG A 449 -23.39 -3.73 -22.36
N HIS A 450 -23.34 -5.06 -22.48
CA HIS A 450 -24.45 -5.86 -22.98
C HIS A 450 -25.31 -6.51 -21.88
N ASP A 451 -24.87 -6.52 -20.63
CA ASP A 451 -25.54 -7.28 -19.57
C ASP A 451 -26.23 -6.39 -18.51
N LYS A 452 -25.66 -5.22 -18.19
CA LYS A 452 -26.09 -4.40 -17.07
C LYS A 452 -25.97 -2.91 -17.35
N LEU A 453 -26.92 -2.15 -16.81
CA LEU A 453 -26.80 -0.71 -16.62
C LEU A 453 -26.10 -0.46 -15.28
N ILE A 454 -25.04 0.32 -15.28
CA ILE A 454 -24.32 0.73 -14.07
C ILE A 454 -24.22 2.25 -14.03
N GLN A 455 -24.76 2.84 -12.98
CA GLN A 455 -24.66 4.29 -12.72
C GLN A 455 -23.73 4.51 -11.53
N GLU A 456 -22.46 4.79 -11.81
CA GLU A 456 -21.42 4.92 -10.79
C GLU A 456 -21.60 6.15 -9.92
N GLU A 457 -22.05 7.26 -10.52
CA GLU A 457 -22.36 8.50 -9.82
C GLU A 457 -23.46 8.32 -8.76
N ALA A 458 -24.31 7.33 -8.95
CA ALA A 458 -25.35 6.93 -8.01
C ALA A 458 -24.92 5.76 -7.11
N ASP A 459 -23.66 5.77 -6.63
CA ASP A 459 -23.06 4.77 -5.75
C ASP A 459 -23.18 3.34 -6.31
N GLY A 460 -22.90 3.20 -7.60
CA GLY A 460 -22.90 1.91 -8.27
C GLY A 460 -24.30 1.30 -8.42
N PHE A 461 -25.35 2.12 -8.58
CA PHE A 461 -26.67 1.60 -8.93
C PHE A 461 -26.55 0.66 -10.14
N MET A 462 -27.04 -0.57 -9.99
CA MET A 462 -27.01 -1.59 -11.03
C MET A 462 -28.42 -2.07 -11.34
N GLN A 463 -28.67 -2.29 -12.63
CA GLN A 463 -29.88 -2.91 -13.13
C GLN A 463 -29.53 -3.86 -14.25
N GLU A 464 -30.03 -5.11 -14.20
CA GLU A 464 -29.91 -6.06 -15.31
C GLU A 464 -30.73 -5.55 -16.49
N LEU A 465 -30.15 -5.72 -17.68
CA LEU A 465 -30.81 -5.34 -18.92
C LEU A 465 -31.62 -6.50 -19.47
N PRO A 466 -32.69 -6.21 -20.21
CA PRO A 466 -33.40 -7.22 -20.98
C PRO A 466 -32.44 -7.95 -21.95
N PRO A 467 -32.74 -9.20 -22.32
CA PRO A 467 -31.98 -9.90 -23.34
C PRO A 467 -31.82 -9.05 -24.59
N ASN A 468 -30.68 -9.16 -25.25
CA ASN A 468 -30.39 -8.45 -26.49
C ASN A 468 -30.34 -6.92 -26.39
N THR A 469 -30.05 -6.38 -25.21
CA THR A 469 -29.97 -4.94 -24.97
C THR A 469 -28.53 -4.50 -24.65
N THR A 470 -28.10 -3.40 -25.22
CA THR A 470 -26.79 -2.76 -24.97
C THR A 470 -26.96 -1.45 -24.21
N TYR A 471 -26.25 -1.29 -23.11
CA TYR A 471 -26.16 -0.04 -22.37
C TYR A 471 -25.02 0.83 -22.93
N ILE A 472 -25.36 2.07 -23.28
CA ILE A 472 -24.38 3.09 -23.71
C ILE A 472 -24.17 4.07 -22.55
N LYS A 473 -22.92 4.17 -22.09
CA LYS A 473 -22.44 5.13 -21.10
C LYS A 473 -21.42 6.07 -21.74
N ASN A 474 -21.39 7.30 -21.30
CA ASN A 474 -20.43 8.34 -21.73
C ASN A 474 -20.32 8.47 -23.27
N TYR A 475 -21.10 9.35 -23.83
CA TYR A 475 -21.14 9.62 -25.25
C TYR A 475 -21.28 11.12 -25.51
N GLU A 476 -20.68 11.59 -26.57
CA GLU A 476 -20.88 12.93 -27.07
C GLU A 476 -22.19 13.01 -27.90
N LEU A 477 -23.01 14.03 -27.64
CA LEU A 477 -24.30 14.16 -28.29
C LEU A 477 -24.24 14.15 -29.83
N PRO A 478 -23.24 14.80 -30.49
CA PRO A 478 -23.15 14.79 -31.96
C PRO A 478 -22.92 13.39 -32.54
N LYS A 479 -22.32 12.48 -31.75
CA LYS A 479 -21.94 11.14 -32.22
C LYS A 479 -22.90 10.04 -31.76
N LEU A 480 -23.87 10.38 -30.92
CA LEU A 480 -24.81 9.41 -30.40
C LEU A 480 -25.54 8.65 -31.51
N GLN A 481 -25.87 9.31 -32.62
CA GLN A 481 -26.51 8.65 -33.77
C GLN A 481 -25.63 7.55 -34.36
N ILE A 482 -24.32 7.81 -34.52
CA ILE A 482 -23.36 6.83 -35.07
C ILE A 482 -23.28 5.60 -34.17
N ILE A 483 -23.25 5.79 -32.85
CA ILE A 483 -23.22 4.71 -31.87
C ILE A 483 -24.52 3.90 -31.90
N VAL A 484 -25.66 4.61 -32.01
CA VAL A 484 -26.98 4.00 -32.12
C VAL A 484 -27.06 3.12 -33.37
N ASP A 485 -26.62 3.64 -34.51
CA ASP A 485 -26.63 2.92 -35.79
C ASP A 485 -25.75 1.67 -35.74
N GLU A 486 -24.58 1.72 -35.07
CA GLU A 486 -23.67 0.59 -34.91
C GLU A 486 -24.27 -0.51 -34.04
N VAL A 487 -24.82 -0.16 -32.87
CA VAL A 487 -25.42 -1.13 -31.94
C VAL A 487 -26.70 -1.75 -32.55
N GLN A 488 -27.49 -0.96 -33.29
CA GLN A 488 -28.68 -1.47 -33.96
C GLN A 488 -28.35 -2.38 -35.13
N ARG A 489 -27.18 -2.23 -35.76
CA ARG A 489 -26.68 -3.17 -36.78
C ARG A 489 -26.41 -4.57 -36.21
N GLU A 490 -26.03 -4.65 -34.94
CA GLU A 490 -25.91 -5.92 -34.24
C GLU A 490 -27.26 -6.54 -33.85
N GLY A 491 -28.40 -5.94 -34.27
CA GLY A 491 -29.74 -6.38 -33.92
C GLY A 491 -30.07 -6.25 -32.44
N ARG A 492 -29.53 -5.20 -31.78
CA ARG A 492 -29.69 -4.99 -30.33
C ARG A 492 -30.50 -3.74 -30.03
N ALA A 493 -31.34 -3.86 -29.02
CA ALA A 493 -31.98 -2.71 -28.41
C ALA A 493 -30.97 -1.90 -27.58
N ILE A 494 -31.23 -0.63 -27.38
CA ILE A 494 -30.32 0.29 -26.69
C ILE A 494 -30.94 0.84 -25.43
N CYS A 495 -30.19 0.79 -24.35
CA CYS A 495 -30.49 1.45 -23.10
C CYS A 495 -29.45 2.53 -22.81
N THR A 496 -29.87 3.66 -22.28
CA THR A 496 -28.95 4.71 -21.80
C THR A 496 -29.58 5.48 -20.65
N SER A 497 -28.80 6.31 -19.98
CA SER A 497 -29.26 7.13 -18.87
C SER A 497 -28.88 8.61 -19.07
N ALA A 498 -29.73 9.50 -18.54
CA ALA A 498 -29.44 10.92 -18.50
C ALA A 498 -29.90 11.51 -17.17
N ASN A 499 -29.09 12.36 -16.56
CA ASN A 499 -29.48 13.07 -15.34
C ASN A 499 -30.68 14.01 -15.62
N TRP A 500 -31.47 14.29 -14.59
CA TRP A 500 -32.69 15.09 -14.75
C TRP A 500 -32.41 16.53 -15.24
N PHE A 501 -31.23 17.08 -14.93
CA PHE A 501 -30.81 18.43 -15.34
C PHE A 501 -30.11 18.46 -16.71
N GLU A 502 -29.77 17.33 -17.32
CA GLU A 502 -29.16 17.27 -18.66
C GLU A 502 -30.23 17.42 -19.76
N TRP A 503 -30.86 18.59 -19.82
CA TRP A 503 -32.00 18.83 -20.71
C TRP A 503 -31.65 18.69 -22.21
N ARG A 504 -30.43 19.08 -22.63
CA ARG A 504 -29.95 18.91 -24.02
C ARG A 504 -29.86 17.43 -24.36
N LYS A 505 -29.24 16.63 -23.54
CA LYS A 505 -29.10 15.18 -23.70
C LYS A 505 -30.48 14.51 -23.78
N ARG A 506 -31.39 14.86 -22.89
CA ARG A 506 -32.74 14.34 -22.87
C ARG A 506 -33.54 14.72 -24.15
N ARG A 507 -33.37 15.94 -24.65
CA ARG A 507 -34.01 16.39 -25.90
C ARG A 507 -33.47 15.62 -27.11
N THR A 508 -32.15 15.42 -27.21
CA THR A 508 -31.53 14.62 -28.26
C THR A 508 -31.99 13.17 -28.22
N LEU A 509 -32.02 12.55 -27.03
CA LEU A 509 -32.52 11.17 -26.89
C LEU A 509 -33.96 11.02 -27.39
N ASN A 510 -34.83 11.95 -27.02
CA ASN A 510 -36.22 11.93 -27.49
C ASN A 510 -36.32 12.13 -29.03
N ALA A 511 -35.47 13.00 -29.61
CA ALA A 511 -35.43 13.22 -31.06
C ALA A 511 -34.92 11.96 -31.81
N LEU A 512 -34.04 11.17 -31.21
CA LEU A 512 -33.58 9.89 -31.73
C LEU A 512 -34.56 8.73 -31.50
N GLY A 513 -35.72 9.00 -30.94
CA GLY A 513 -36.75 7.98 -30.72
C GLY A 513 -36.65 7.20 -29.43
N PHE A 514 -35.71 7.55 -28.55
CA PHE A 514 -35.63 6.92 -27.23
C PHE A 514 -36.84 7.25 -26.37
N ARG A 515 -37.36 6.25 -25.70
CA ARG A 515 -38.50 6.42 -24.77
C ARG A 515 -38.00 6.33 -23.34
N ARG A 516 -38.42 7.25 -22.46
CA ARG A 516 -38.15 7.17 -21.04
C ARG A 516 -38.95 6.04 -20.42
N VAL A 517 -38.30 5.04 -19.88
CA VAL A 517 -38.91 3.88 -19.23
C VAL A 517 -39.00 4.03 -17.72
N GLU A 518 -38.03 4.67 -17.09
CA GLU A 518 -37.96 4.77 -15.65
C GLU A 518 -37.32 6.10 -15.21
N ARG A 519 -37.68 6.58 -14.02
CA ARG A 519 -36.98 7.63 -13.30
C ARG A 519 -36.53 7.07 -11.95
N VAL A 520 -35.26 7.24 -11.64
CA VAL A 520 -34.64 6.71 -10.44
C VAL A 520 -34.12 7.86 -9.59
N TRP A 521 -34.46 7.86 -8.30
CA TRP A 521 -33.89 8.74 -7.28
C TRP A 521 -33.02 7.91 -6.37
N VAL A 522 -31.75 8.26 -6.23
CA VAL A 522 -30.83 7.67 -5.29
C VAL A 522 -30.43 8.74 -4.29
N ASN A 523 -30.91 8.61 -3.07
CA ASN A 523 -30.55 9.50 -1.98
C ASN A 523 -29.56 8.78 -1.06
N GLN A 524 -28.38 9.33 -0.89
CA GLN A 524 -27.38 8.83 0.03
C GLN A 524 -26.98 9.90 1.02
N LEU A 525 -27.13 9.59 2.30
CA LEU A 525 -26.65 10.40 3.41
C LEU A 525 -25.67 9.53 4.21
N LEU A 526 -24.38 9.84 4.14
CA LEU A 526 -23.32 9.04 4.76
C LEU A 526 -23.34 7.58 4.28
N LYS A 527 -23.76 6.63 5.15
CA LYS A 527 -23.88 5.19 4.82
C LYS A 527 -25.32 4.74 4.49
N TRP A 528 -26.28 5.65 4.55
CA TRP A 528 -27.69 5.34 4.32
C TRP A 528 -28.04 5.63 2.87
N LYS A 529 -28.39 4.58 2.13
CA LYS A 529 -28.80 4.68 0.73
C LYS A 529 -30.28 4.34 0.62
N LYS A 530 -31.05 5.22 0.00
CA LYS A 530 -32.45 4.98 -0.31
C LYS A 530 -32.68 5.17 -1.80
N VAL A 531 -33.22 4.15 -2.47
CA VAL A 531 -33.51 4.18 -3.90
C VAL A 531 -35.05 4.22 -4.05
N HIS A 532 -35.56 5.24 -4.71
CA HIS A 532 -36.95 5.34 -5.12
C HIS A 532 -37.05 5.22 -6.62
N ARG A 533 -38.01 4.43 -7.11
CA ARG A 533 -38.25 4.21 -8.52
C ARG A 533 -39.65 4.64 -8.88
N GLN A 534 -39.81 5.38 -9.97
CA GLN A 534 -41.08 5.69 -10.58
C GLN A 534 -41.11 5.02 -11.94
N GLU A 535 -41.67 3.83 -11.99
CA GLU A 535 -41.80 3.04 -13.20
C GLU A 535 -42.93 3.62 -14.10
N LYS A 536 -42.62 3.76 -15.39
CA LYS A 536 -43.66 3.71 -16.44
C LYS A 536 -43.60 2.29 -17.00
N LYS A 537 -44.38 1.36 -16.36
CA LYS A 537 -44.70 -0.02 -16.75
C LYS A 537 -43.74 -0.67 -17.77
N TRP A 538 -42.69 -1.29 -17.33
CA TRP A 538 -41.95 -2.31 -18.06
C TRP A 538 -42.87 -3.48 -18.48
N VAL A 539 -43.89 -3.78 -17.71
CA VAL A 539 -44.80 -4.92 -17.85
C VAL A 539 -45.63 -4.91 -19.15
N LYS A 540 -45.84 -3.78 -19.80
CA LYS A 540 -46.58 -3.74 -21.08
C LYS A 540 -45.71 -3.91 -22.33
N PHE A 541 -44.40 -3.83 -22.21
CA PHE A 541 -43.50 -3.98 -23.36
C PHE A 541 -43.13 -5.43 -23.67
N PHE A 542 -43.09 -6.30 -22.66
CA PHE A 542 -42.70 -7.70 -22.81
C PHE A 542 -43.85 -8.67 -23.07
N SER A 543 -45.09 -8.26 -22.91
CA SER A 543 -46.25 -9.12 -23.12
C SER A 543 -46.65 -9.33 -24.59
N LYS A 544 -45.94 -8.71 -25.55
CA LYS A 544 -46.21 -8.91 -26.99
C LYS A 544 -45.28 -9.88 -27.71
N GLN A 545 -44.23 -10.40 -27.05
CA GLN A 545 -43.26 -11.34 -27.67
C GLN A 545 -43.00 -12.61 -26.85
N GLY A 546 -43.92 -13.10 -26.05
CA GLY A 546 -43.61 -14.26 -25.25
C GLY A 546 -44.81 -14.98 -24.63
N GLN A 547 -45.66 -15.56 -25.46
CA GLN A 547 -46.58 -16.62 -25.01
C GLN A 547 -45.92 -17.98 -24.95
N GLN A 548 -44.64 -18.10 -24.54
CA GLN A 548 -43.95 -19.38 -24.30
C GLN A 548 -42.85 -19.26 -23.25
N SER A 549 -43.17 -18.94 -22.00
CA SER A 549 -42.38 -19.33 -20.80
C SER A 549 -42.90 -18.71 -19.51
N GLU A 550 -44.16 -18.94 -19.18
CA GLU A 550 -44.78 -18.42 -17.94
C GLU A 550 -44.38 -19.18 -16.65
N HIS A 551 -43.53 -20.20 -16.70
CA HIS A 551 -43.24 -21.00 -15.50
C HIS A 551 -41.92 -20.69 -14.77
N SER A 552 -41.11 -19.75 -15.25
CA SER A 552 -39.79 -19.46 -14.63
C SER A 552 -39.73 -18.22 -13.74
N TRP A 553 -40.73 -17.35 -13.78
CA TRP A 553 -40.68 -16.03 -13.13
C TRP A 553 -41.23 -16.00 -11.71
N HIS A 554 -42.05 -16.95 -11.30
CA HIS A 554 -42.60 -17.03 -9.94
C HIS A 554 -41.60 -17.51 -8.88
N LEU A 555 -40.55 -18.17 -9.26
CA LEU A 555 -39.49 -18.67 -8.33
C LEU A 555 -38.42 -17.63 -8.02
N ALA A 556 -38.22 -16.63 -8.88
CA ALA A 556 -37.25 -15.56 -8.65
C ALA A 556 -37.75 -14.45 -7.71
N LEU A 557 -39.08 -14.29 -7.55
CA LEU A 557 -39.66 -13.28 -6.65
C LEU A 557 -39.75 -13.75 -5.20
N LEU A 558 -39.69 -15.05 -4.94
CA LEU A 558 -39.79 -15.62 -3.58
C LEU A 558 -38.43 -15.70 -2.87
N SER A 559 -37.30 -15.59 -3.58
CA SER A 559 -35.94 -15.57 -2.98
C SER A 559 -35.47 -14.17 -2.57
N PHE A 560 -36.28 -13.12 -2.73
CA PHE A 560 -35.97 -11.75 -2.34
C PHE A 560 -36.75 -11.26 -1.09
N LEU A 561 -37.54 -12.16 -0.46
CA LEU A 561 -38.32 -11.85 0.74
C LEU A 561 -37.99 -12.71 1.97
N ILE A 562 -36.88 -13.43 1.94
CA ILE A 562 -36.33 -14.11 3.15
C ILE A 562 -34.94 -13.56 3.45
#